data_49d9e35aa56f9cf48b9770de47411fcb
#
_entry.id   49d9e35aa56f9cf48b9770de47411fcb
#
_cell.length_a   1.000
_cell.length_b   1.000
_cell.length_c   1.000
_cell.angle_alpha   90.00
_cell.angle_beta   90.00
_cell.angle_gamma   90.00
#
_symmetry.space_group_name_H-M   'P 1'
#
loop_
_entity.id
_entity.type
_entity.pdbx_description
1 polymer ?
#
loop_
_entity_poly.entity_id
_entity_poly.type
_entity_poly.pdbx_seq_one_letter_code
_entity_poly.pdbx_strand_id
1 'polypeptide(L)'
;MNDMNVYYKTLDQQHLAPLWVVLKGLVPAEPKSKAVPFQWHFDEVRRPLLEAGELITAEEAERRVLVLENPGWAGKSQITDTLYAGLQLILPGEVAPAHRHTQSALRFVLEGSGGYTAVDGERTTMHPGDFIITPSWTFHDHGHDGTDPVIWMDGLDVPLVSFLKAGFREENESASQTIARPEGDALARYGSGLLPIRNSRKTHTSPVFNYPYDRTREALGQMVRFEDIDPHRGLCLRYVNPTSGDWAIPTLGTTMQLIPANWQGKTYQSTDSGVLVVIEGEITIEMTGADGTAAERFTLKPRDVFALPGWASHRIVGGASDSVVFAFNDRPVQEKLGLWREKL
;
A
#
# COMPACT_ATOMS: atom_id res chain seq x y z
N MET A 1 -1.53 34.65 -46.10
CA MET A 1 -2.02 33.79 -45.00
C MET A 1 -0.84 32.94 -44.55
N ASN A 2 -0.34 33.21 -43.37
CA ASN A 2 0.69 32.33 -42.79
C ASN A 2 0.04 30.96 -42.53
N ASP A 3 0.55 29.95 -43.21
CA ASP A 3 0.03 28.57 -43.02
C ASP A 3 0.50 28.03 -41.67
N MET A 4 -0.39 28.04 -40.71
CA MET A 4 -0.12 27.51 -39.36
C MET A 4 0.41 26.08 -39.41
N ASN A 5 0.03 25.29 -40.40
CA ASN A 5 0.51 23.91 -40.56
C ASN A 5 2.01 23.90 -40.94
N VAL A 6 2.45 24.84 -41.77
CA VAL A 6 3.89 24.99 -42.11
C VAL A 6 4.68 25.43 -40.88
N TYR A 7 4.13 26.37 -40.11
CA TYR A 7 4.73 26.80 -38.84
C TYR A 7 4.89 25.66 -37.84
N TYR A 8 3.82 24.88 -37.61
CA TYR A 8 3.89 23.72 -36.68
C TYR A 8 4.91 22.67 -37.13
N LYS A 9 4.99 22.37 -38.44
CA LYS A 9 6.03 21.47 -38.97
C LYS A 9 7.45 22.00 -38.71
N THR A 10 7.66 23.31 -38.78
CA THR A 10 8.95 23.91 -38.45
C THR A 10 9.27 23.77 -36.96
N LEU A 11 8.28 23.93 -36.07
CA LEU A 11 8.45 23.72 -34.64
C LEU A 11 8.80 22.25 -34.35
N ASP A 12 8.11 21.30 -34.97
CA ASP A 12 8.36 19.85 -34.80
C ASP A 12 9.81 19.49 -35.18
N GLN A 13 10.36 20.05 -36.27
CA GLN A 13 11.74 19.82 -36.69
C GLN A 13 12.77 20.35 -35.67
N GLN A 14 12.38 21.31 -34.85
CA GLN A 14 13.21 21.92 -33.81
C GLN A 14 12.90 21.34 -32.43
N HIS A 15 12.05 20.29 -32.32
CA HIS A 15 11.57 19.72 -31.07
C HIS A 15 10.86 20.75 -30.17
N LEU A 16 10.12 21.67 -30.75
CA LEU A 16 9.34 22.70 -30.05
C LEU A 16 7.84 22.36 -30.12
N ALA A 17 7.17 22.39 -28.97
CA ALA A 17 5.73 22.23 -28.87
C ALA A 17 5.07 23.58 -28.49
N PRO A 18 4.09 24.10 -29.27
CA PRO A 18 3.41 25.33 -28.92
C PRO A 18 2.51 25.15 -27.72
N LEU A 19 2.80 25.85 -26.63
CA LEU A 19 2.09 25.69 -25.34
C LEU A 19 0.57 25.85 -25.48
N TRP A 20 0.10 26.79 -26.33
CA TRP A 20 -1.33 27.04 -26.56
C TRP A 20 -2.09 25.86 -27.17
N VAL A 21 -1.39 24.90 -27.78
CA VAL A 21 -1.98 23.66 -28.30
C VAL A 21 -2.07 22.60 -27.20
N VAL A 22 -1.03 22.50 -26.35
CA VAL A 22 -0.89 21.41 -25.37
C VAL A 22 -1.29 21.80 -23.95
N LEU A 23 -1.53 23.10 -23.68
CA LEU A 23 -1.75 23.66 -22.34
C LEU A 23 -2.81 22.90 -21.51
N LYS A 24 -3.96 22.62 -22.11
CA LYS A 24 -5.06 21.92 -21.41
C LYS A 24 -4.73 20.49 -20.99
N GLY A 25 -3.80 19.86 -21.71
CA GLY A 25 -3.28 18.53 -21.35
C GLY A 25 -2.20 18.59 -20.27
N LEU A 26 -1.38 19.65 -20.26
CA LEU A 26 -0.31 19.85 -19.29
C LEU A 26 -0.83 20.34 -17.93
N VAL A 27 -1.86 21.20 -17.94
CA VAL A 27 -2.46 21.78 -16.74
C VAL A 27 -3.98 21.53 -16.79
N PRO A 28 -4.42 20.31 -16.47
CA PRO A 28 -5.84 19.98 -16.47
C PRO A 28 -6.58 20.70 -15.34
N ALA A 29 -7.89 20.91 -15.51
CA ALA A 29 -8.73 21.55 -14.49
C ALA A 29 -8.88 20.71 -13.21
N GLU A 30 -8.85 19.38 -13.35
CA GLU A 30 -8.91 18.42 -12.25
C GLU A 30 -7.92 17.28 -12.48
N PRO A 31 -7.45 16.61 -11.41
CA PRO A 31 -6.61 15.42 -11.56
C PRO A 31 -7.26 14.34 -12.42
N LYS A 32 -6.45 13.64 -13.20
CA LYS A 32 -6.90 12.52 -14.03
C LYS A 32 -6.00 11.34 -13.76
N SER A 33 -6.51 10.38 -12.99
CA SER A 33 -5.89 9.07 -12.83
C SER A 33 -6.03 8.26 -14.11
N LYS A 34 -5.02 7.48 -14.45
CA LYS A 34 -5.10 6.45 -15.48
C LYS A 34 -5.59 5.12 -14.91
N ALA A 35 -5.37 4.89 -13.61
CA ALA A 35 -5.94 3.75 -12.92
C ALA A 35 -7.47 3.82 -12.95
N VAL A 36 -8.12 2.67 -12.96
CA VAL A 36 -9.57 2.52 -12.84
C VAL A 36 -9.91 1.86 -11.51
N PRO A 37 -11.11 2.11 -10.93
CA PRO A 37 -11.58 1.32 -9.80
C PRO A 37 -11.59 -0.15 -10.17
N PHE A 38 -10.99 -1.01 -9.34
CA PHE A 38 -10.92 -2.43 -9.63
C PHE A 38 -10.78 -3.26 -8.37
N GLN A 39 -11.48 -4.39 -8.33
CA GLN A 39 -11.48 -5.34 -7.21
C GLN A 39 -10.85 -6.65 -7.64
N TRP A 40 -9.98 -7.20 -6.79
CA TRP A 40 -9.51 -8.58 -6.86
C TRP A 40 -10.16 -9.38 -5.74
N HIS A 41 -10.90 -10.41 -6.10
CA HIS A 41 -11.43 -11.36 -5.14
C HIS A 41 -10.32 -12.30 -4.69
N PHE A 42 -10.08 -12.36 -3.39
CA PHE A 42 -8.97 -13.13 -2.84
C PHE A 42 -9.03 -14.62 -3.24
N ASP A 43 -10.21 -15.22 -3.18
CA ASP A 43 -10.38 -16.64 -3.51
C ASP A 43 -10.03 -16.94 -4.98
N GLU A 44 -10.24 -15.99 -5.89
CA GLU A 44 -9.86 -16.12 -7.30
C GLU A 44 -8.36 -15.98 -7.53
N VAL A 45 -7.70 -15.07 -6.81
CA VAL A 45 -6.24 -14.85 -6.92
C VAL A 45 -5.44 -15.89 -6.14
N ARG A 46 -5.98 -16.39 -5.02
CA ARG A 46 -5.34 -17.40 -4.17
C ARG A 46 -5.02 -18.68 -4.93
N ARG A 47 -5.92 -19.16 -5.77
CA ARG A 47 -5.75 -20.40 -6.51
C ARG A 47 -4.53 -20.36 -7.45
N PRO A 48 -4.40 -19.44 -8.41
CA PRO A 48 -3.21 -19.36 -9.27
C PRO A 48 -1.94 -19.04 -8.49
N LEU A 49 -2.02 -18.38 -7.33
CA LEU A 49 -0.87 -18.12 -6.48
C LEU A 49 -0.33 -19.41 -5.84
N LEU A 50 -1.21 -20.29 -5.35
CA LEU A 50 -0.82 -21.61 -4.84
C LEU A 50 -0.28 -22.50 -5.96
N GLU A 51 -0.89 -22.49 -7.15
CA GLU A 51 -0.40 -23.20 -8.34
C GLU A 51 1.02 -22.74 -8.73
N ALA A 52 1.32 -21.43 -8.62
CA ALA A 52 2.68 -20.95 -8.81
C ALA A 52 3.68 -21.57 -7.81
N GLY A 53 3.23 -21.91 -6.59
CA GLY A 53 4.03 -22.62 -5.59
C GLY A 53 4.45 -24.03 -6.01
N GLU A 54 3.66 -24.69 -6.85
CA GLU A 54 3.96 -26.01 -7.41
C GLU A 54 4.86 -25.94 -8.65
N LEU A 55 4.88 -24.77 -9.34
CA LEU A 55 5.56 -24.59 -10.63
C LEU A 55 6.96 -23.97 -10.52
N ILE A 56 7.18 -23.11 -9.54
CA ILE A 56 8.43 -22.36 -9.37
C ILE A 56 8.79 -22.24 -7.90
N THR A 57 10.05 -22.47 -7.54
CA THR A 57 10.54 -22.32 -6.17
C THR A 57 10.68 -20.84 -5.75
N ALA A 58 10.74 -20.58 -4.44
CA ALA A 58 11.01 -19.22 -3.94
C ALA A 58 12.40 -18.72 -4.35
N GLU A 59 13.39 -19.61 -4.47
CA GLU A 59 14.75 -19.29 -4.90
C GLU A 59 14.78 -18.88 -6.38
N GLU A 60 14.16 -19.67 -7.27
CA GLU A 60 14.09 -19.37 -8.71
C GLU A 60 13.30 -18.10 -9.03
N ALA A 61 12.20 -17.85 -8.30
CA ALA A 61 11.37 -16.66 -8.46
C ALA A 61 11.98 -15.44 -7.77
N GLU A 62 12.98 -15.61 -6.89
CA GLU A 62 13.45 -14.63 -5.89
C GLU A 62 12.32 -14.13 -4.98
N ARG A 63 11.22 -13.73 -5.58
CA ARG A 63 9.95 -13.35 -4.93
C ARG A 63 8.79 -13.94 -5.73
N ARG A 64 8.10 -14.93 -5.18
CA ARG A 64 6.94 -15.56 -5.82
C ARG A 64 5.72 -14.69 -5.58
N VAL A 65 5.54 -13.69 -6.46
CA VAL A 65 4.50 -12.65 -6.36
C VAL A 65 3.64 -12.65 -7.61
N LEU A 66 2.33 -12.62 -7.45
CA LEU A 66 1.39 -12.23 -8.50
C LEU A 66 1.06 -10.76 -8.34
N VAL A 67 1.46 -9.95 -9.32
CA VAL A 67 1.21 -8.51 -9.33
C VAL A 67 -0.26 -8.22 -9.57
N LEU A 68 -0.85 -7.39 -8.73
CA LEU A 68 -2.21 -6.88 -8.90
C LEU A 68 -2.17 -5.71 -9.91
N GLU A 69 -2.24 -6.06 -11.19
CA GLU A 69 -2.08 -5.09 -12.26
C GLU A 69 -3.42 -4.44 -12.63
N ASN A 70 -3.50 -3.12 -12.45
CA ASN A 70 -4.71 -2.38 -12.76
C ASN A 70 -5.00 -2.39 -14.26
N PRO A 71 -6.25 -2.65 -14.71
CA PRO A 71 -6.60 -2.64 -16.14
C PRO A 71 -6.22 -1.35 -16.88
N GLY A 72 -6.24 -0.19 -16.20
CA GLY A 72 -5.78 1.08 -16.75
C GLY A 72 -4.26 1.15 -16.97
N TRP A 73 -3.50 0.29 -16.31
CA TRP A 73 -2.03 0.19 -16.35
C TRP A 73 -1.53 -1.15 -16.89
N ALA A 74 -2.32 -1.84 -17.71
CA ALA A 74 -1.97 -3.15 -18.26
C ALA A 74 -0.54 -3.17 -18.86
N GLY A 75 0.26 -4.18 -18.49
CA GLY A 75 1.66 -4.35 -18.87
C GLY A 75 2.64 -3.40 -18.17
N LYS A 76 2.25 -2.76 -17.05
CA LYS A 76 3.10 -1.81 -16.30
C LYS A 76 3.37 -2.20 -14.86
N SER A 77 2.80 -3.29 -14.39
CA SER A 77 2.97 -3.79 -13.02
C SER A 77 2.61 -2.72 -11.95
N GLN A 78 1.51 -2.00 -12.16
CA GLN A 78 1.04 -0.93 -11.28
C GLN A 78 -0.40 -1.17 -10.85
N ILE A 79 -0.69 -0.96 -9.56
CA ILE A 79 -2.06 -1.02 -9.03
C ILE A 79 -2.76 0.34 -9.09
N THR A 80 -2.00 1.43 -8.97
CA THR A 80 -2.45 2.81 -9.22
C THR A 80 -1.36 3.59 -9.95
N ASP A 81 -1.55 4.90 -10.16
CA ASP A 81 -0.58 5.75 -10.86
C ASP A 81 0.79 5.82 -10.13
N THR A 82 0.81 5.61 -8.82
CA THR A 82 1.99 5.80 -7.96
C THR A 82 2.34 4.60 -7.10
N LEU A 83 1.46 3.58 -7.04
CA LEU A 83 1.59 2.44 -6.16
C LEU A 83 1.72 1.13 -6.93
N TYR A 84 2.49 0.23 -6.33
CA TYR A 84 2.58 -1.18 -6.68
C TYR A 84 1.89 -2.00 -5.59
N ALA A 85 1.22 -3.09 -5.96
CA ALA A 85 0.80 -4.15 -5.05
C ALA A 85 0.90 -5.52 -5.72
N GLY A 86 1.17 -6.53 -4.91
CA GLY A 86 1.19 -7.92 -5.34
C GLY A 86 0.92 -8.87 -4.18
N LEU A 87 0.46 -10.08 -4.47
CA LEU A 87 0.30 -11.13 -3.47
C LEU A 87 1.49 -12.07 -3.54
N GLN A 88 2.22 -12.19 -2.45
CA GLN A 88 3.38 -13.08 -2.31
C GLN A 88 3.01 -14.33 -1.55
N LEU A 89 3.53 -15.47 -2.02
CA LEU A 89 3.42 -16.78 -1.39
C LEU A 89 4.79 -17.27 -0.94
N ILE A 90 4.86 -17.78 0.29
CA ILE A 90 5.96 -18.57 0.79
C ILE A 90 5.45 -19.90 1.33
N LEU A 91 6.13 -20.99 1.00
CA LEU A 91 5.80 -22.35 1.44
C LEU A 91 6.72 -22.79 2.60
N PRO A 92 6.33 -23.79 3.39
CA PRO A 92 7.14 -24.34 4.48
C PRO A 92 8.56 -24.67 4.05
N GLY A 93 9.56 -24.20 4.82
CA GLY A 93 10.98 -24.45 4.57
C GLY A 93 11.62 -23.57 3.50
N GLU A 94 10.87 -22.73 2.81
CA GLU A 94 11.43 -21.82 1.80
C GLU A 94 12.10 -20.59 2.43
N VAL A 95 13.11 -20.07 1.71
CA VAL A 95 13.77 -18.79 1.97
C VAL A 95 13.76 -17.98 0.69
N ALA A 96 13.27 -16.77 0.73
CA ALA A 96 13.39 -15.78 -0.32
C ALA A 96 14.62 -14.91 -0.07
N PRO A 97 15.61 -14.86 -0.98
CA PRO A 97 16.96 -14.35 -0.70
C PRO A 97 17.02 -12.90 -0.22
N ALA A 98 18.02 -12.63 0.63
CA ALA A 98 18.24 -11.29 1.20
C ALA A 98 18.74 -10.31 0.14
N HIS A 99 18.10 -9.15 0.08
CA HIS A 99 18.50 -8.03 -0.75
C HIS A 99 18.09 -6.69 -0.13
N ARG A 100 18.48 -5.59 -0.73
CA ARG A 100 17.95 -4.25 -0.44
C ARG A 100 17.66 -3.48 -1.71
N HIS A 101 16.73 -2.55 -1.62
CA HIS A 101 16.34 -1.66 -2.70
C HIS A 101 15.89 -0.29 -2.17
N THR A 102 15.93 0.73 -3.03
CA THR A 102 15.55 2.10 -2.65
C THR A 102 14.05 2.28 -2.45
N GLN A 103 13.23 1.44 -3.06
CA GLN A 103 11.79 1.44 -2.81
C GLN A 103 11.51 1.09 -1.34
N SER A 104 10.57 1.82 -0.73
CA SER A 104 9.98 1.40 0.55
C SER A 104 8.95 0.32 0.28
N ALA A 105 8.90 -0.68 1.15
CA ALA A 105 7.92 -1.74 1.05
C ALA A 105 7.14 -1.90 2.35
N LEU A 106 5.89 -2.28 2.21
CA LEU A 106 5.05 -2.79 3.28
C LEU A 106 4.60 -4.21 2.96
N ARG A 107 4.29 -4.98 4.01
CA ARG A 107 3.60 -6.27 3.93
C ARG A 107 2.39 -6.23 4.80
N PHE A 108 1.31 -6.75 4.29
CA PHE A 108 0.08 -6.93 5.03
C PHE A 108 -0.32 -8.40 4.95
N VAL A 109 -0.31 -9.09 6.09
CA VAL A 109 -0.48 -10.55 6.12
C VAL A 109 -1.95 -10.91 5.96
N LEU A 110 -2.25 -11.78 5.00
CA LEU A 110 -3.62 -12.18 4.64
C LEU A 110 -3.98 -13.57 5.14
N GLU A 111 -3.05 -14.52 5.06
CA GLU A 111 -3.32 -15.92 5.35
C GLU A 111 -2.06 -16.65 5.84
N GLY A 112 -2.24 -17.61 6.73
CA GLY A 112 -1.20 -18.50 7.23
C GLY A 112 -0.44 -17.94 8.43
N SER A 113 0.43 -18.77 9.00
CA SER A 113 1.28 -18.42 10.14
C SER A 113 2.62 -19.14 10.07
N GLY A 114 3.66 -18.60 10.74
CA GLY A 114 5.00 -19.18 10.74
C GLY A 114 5.92 -18.67 9.63
N GLY A 115 5.40 -17.88 8.70
CA GLY A 115 6.23 -17.06 7.83
C GLY A 115 6.90 -15.95 8.65
N TYR A 116 8.10 -15.54 8.23
CA TYR A 116 8.81 -14.45 8.86
C TYR A 116 9.40 -13.47 7.84
N THR A 117 9.61 -12.25 8.31
CA THR A 117 10.45 -11.26 7.64
C THR A 117 11.60 -10.91 8.57
N ALA A 118 12.83 -10.85 8.04
CA ALA A 118 13.97 -10.26 8.72
C ALA A 118 14.28 -8.90 8.10
N VAL A 119 14.47 -7.88 8.94
CA VAL A 119 14.76 -6.49 8.54
C VAL A 119 15.88 -5.96 9.40
N ASP A 120 16.97 -5.53 8.78
CA ASP A 120 18.13 -4.94 9.46
C ASP A 120 18.60 -5.75 10.69
N GLY A 121 18.67 -7.08 10.56
CA GLY A 121 19.16 -7.99 11.60
C GLY A 121 18.18 -8.28 12.74
N GLU A 122 16.91 -7.95 12.61
CA GLU A 122 15.83 -8.39 13.49
C GLU A 122 14.78 -9.17 12.67
N ARG A 123 14.42 -10.35 13.14
CA ARG A 123 13.39 -11.18 12.57
C ARG A 123 12.05 -10.91 13.27
N THR A 124 10.95 -10.93 12.52
CA THR A 124 9.59 -10.96 13.06
C THR A 124 8.76 -12.06 12.43
N THR A 125 8.10 -12.86 13.26
CA THR A 125 7.09 -13.83 12.83
C THR A 125 5.81 -13.09 12.45
N MET A 126 5.23 -13.46 11.31
CA MET A 126 4.08 -12.78 10.71
C MET A 126 2.78 -13.51 11.06
N HIS A 127 1.74 -12.75 11.43
CA HIS A 127 0.39 -13.24 11.68
C HIS A 127 -0.63 -12.47 10.83
N PRO A 128 -1.78 -13.08 10.48
CA PRO A 128 -2.82 -12.41 9.70
C PRO A 128 -3.24 -11.07 10.31
N GLY A 129 -3.28 -10.03 9.48
CA GLY A 129 -3.59 -8.65 9.87
C GLY A 129 -2.39 -7.83 10.33
N ASP A 130 -1.21 -8.43 10.55
CA ASP A 130 0.01 -7.69 10.85
C ASP A 130 0.42 -6.79 9.68
N PHE A 131 0.84 -5.57 10.02
CA PHE A 131 1.44 -4.62 9.11
C PHE A 131 2.95 -4.55 9.36
N ILE A 132 3.74 -4.91 8.34
CA ILE A 132 5.20 -5.01 8.42
C ILE A 132 5.83 -4.04 7.41
N ILE A 133 6.92 -3.37 7.81
CA ILE A 133 7.66 -2.39 7.02
C ILE A 133 9.04 -2.93 6.64
N THR A 134 9.42 -2.72 5.38
CA THR A 134 10.83 -2.72 4.97
C THR A 134 11.21 -1.30 4.58
N PRO A 135 12.04 -0.61 5.39
CA PRO A 135 12.51 0.73 5.07
C PRO A 135 13.35 0.74 3.78
N SER A 136 13.31 1.87 3.06
CA SER A 136 14.17 2.10 1.90
C SER A 136 15.64 1.77 2.22
N TRP A 137 16.30 1.08 1.29
CA TRP A 137 17.72 0.73 1.35
C TRP A 137 18.12 -0.11 2.58
N THR A 138 17.20 -0.94 3.09
CA THR A 138 17.45 -1.84 4.22
C THR A 138 17.43 -3.29 3.77
N PHE A 139 18.46 -4.08 4.16
CA PHE A 139 18.49 -5.50 3.88
C PHE A 139 17.29 -6.21 4.50
N HIS A 140 16.66 -7.08 3.73
CA HIS A 140 15.54 -7.89 4.16
C HIS A 140 15.49 -9.23 3.43
N ASP A 141 15.06 -10.23 4.14
CA ASP A 141 14.76 -11.58 3.61
C ASP A 141 13.47 -12.11 4.22
N HIS A 142 12.95 -13.17 3.66
CA HIS A 142 11.76 -13.86 4.14
C HIS A 142 12.02 -15.35 4.19
N GLY A 143 11.39 -15.99 5.14
CA GLY A 143 11.42 -17.45 5.23
C GLY A 143 10.19 -17.99 5.93
N HIS A 144 10.10 -19.29 6.05
CA HIS A 144 8.94 -19.96 6.62
C HIS A 144 9.34 -21.19 7.43
N ASP A 145 9.09 -21.14 8.74
CA ASP A 145 9.36 -22.22 9.70
C ASP A 145 8.07 -22.98 10.12
N GLY A 146 6.92 -22.57 9.58
CA GLY A 146 5.62 -23.22 9.88
C GLY A 146 5.29 -24.39 8.96
N THR A 147 4.02 -24.78 8.96
CA THR A 147 3.51 -25.97 8.24
C THR A 147 2.56 -25.67 7.10
N ASP A 148 1.93 -24.48 7.11
CA ASP A 148 0.93 -24.09 6.12
C ASP A 148 1.43 -22.93 5.26
N PRO A 149 1.01 -22.81 3.99
CA PRO A 149 1.38 -21.69 3.16
C PRO A 149 1.07 -20.34 3.80
N VAL A 150 1.94 -19.34 3.62
CA VAL A 150 1.70 -17.97 4.08
C VAL A 150 1.58 -17.05 2.88
N ILE A 151 0.53 -16.23 2.88
CA ILE A 151 0.23 -15.24 1.83
C ILE A 151 0.13 -13.88 2.48
N TRP A 152 0.85 -12.91 1.91
CA TRP A 152 0.72 -11.50 2.26
C TRP A 152 0.61 -10.63 1.02
N MET A 153 0.07 -9.44 1.19
CA MET A 153 0.12 -8.39 0.17
C MET A 153 1.36 -7.54 0.38
N ASP A 154 2.17 -7.42 -0.66
CA ASP A 154 3.22 -6.40 -0.75
C ASP A 154 2.64 -5.10 -1.30
N GLY A 155 3.00 -3.97 -0.71
CA GLY A 155 2.74 -2.63 -1.22
C GLY A 155 4.05 -1.85 -1.32
N LEU A 156 4.34 -1.26 -2.48
CA LEU A 156 5.58 -0.52 -2.71
C LEU A 156 5.33 0.79 -3.48
N ASP A 157 6.27 1.72 -3.33
CA ASP A 157 6.34 2.99 -4.06
C ASP A 157 7.13 2.88 -5.39
N VAL A 158 7.17 1.69 -6.01
CA VAL A 158 7.92 1.40 -7.24
C VAL A 158 7.66 2.40 -8.35
N PRO A 159 6.39 2.75 -8.70
CA PRO A 159 6.14 3.70 -9.79
C PRO A 159 6.69 5.10 -9.49
N LEU A 160 6.59 5.55 -8.24
CA LEU A 160 7.10 6.84 -7.79
C LEU A 160 8.64 6.90 -7.90
N VAL A 161 9.33 5.89 -7.34
CA VAL A 161 10.80 5.80 -7.40
C VAL A 161 11.27 5.69 -8.85
N SER A 162 10.55 4.95 -9.69
CA SER A 162 10.83 4.83 -11.13
C SER A 162 10.65 6.15 -11.86
N PHE A 163 9.61 6.93 -11.54
CA PHE A 163 9.39 8.27 -12.09
C PHE A 163 10.55 9.20 -11.75
N LEU A 164 11.04 9.18 -10.50
CA LEU A 164 12.18 9.97 -10.04
C LEU A 164 13.54 9.45 -10.54
N LYS A 165 13.57 8.29 -11.22
CA LYS A 165 14.83 7.65 -11.68
C LYS A 165 15.81 7.34 -10.53
N ALA A 166 15.28 7.05 -9.33
CA ALA A 166 16.06 6.86 -8.11
C ALA A 166 16.15 5.38 -7.65
N GLY A 167 15.89 4.43 -8.57
CA GLY A 167 15.89 2.99 -8.26
C GLY A 167 17.30 2.41 -8.18
N PHE A 168 17.61 1.76 -7.05
CA PHE A 168 18.81 0.95 -6.85
C PHE A 168 18.41 -0.39 -6.21
N ARG A 169 19.18 -1.43 -6.47
CA ARG A 169 19.08 -2.74 -5.86
C ARG A 169 20.47 -3.31 -5.59
N GLU A 170 20.60 -4.08 -4.51
CA GLU A 170 21.83 -4.78 -4.14
C GLU A 170 21.46 -6.12 -3.50
N GLU A 171 22.12 -7.18 -3.95
CA GLU A 171 21.99 -8.52 -3.37
C GLU A 171 22.84 -8.64 -2.11
N ASN A 172 22.42 -9.47 -1.18
CA ASN A 172 23.27 -9.85 -0.04
C ASN A 172 24.17 -11.03 -0.44
N GLU A 173 25.35 -11.14 0.16
CA GLU A 173 26.27 -12.27 -0.11
C GLU A 173 25.69 -13.63 0.34
N SER A 174 24.81 -13.62 1.34
CA SER A 174 24.13 -14.81 1.86
C SER A 174 22.64 -14.73 1.60
N ALA A 175 21.98 -15.87 1.39
CA ALA A 175 20.53 -15.95 1.20
C ALA A 175 19.73 -15.38 2.38
N SER A 176 20.25 -15.47 3.60
CA SER A 176 19.67 -14.85 4.78
C SER A 176 20.66 -13.89 5.44
N GLN A 177 20.17 -12.80 5.99
CA GLN A 177 20.99 -11.87 6.75
C GLN A 177 21.31 -12.43 8.15
N THR A 178 22.39 -11.93 8.76
CA THR A 178 22.72 -12.25 10.15
C THR A 178 21.73 -11.61 11.09
N ILE A 179 21.11 -12.39 11.96
CA ILE A 179 20.24 -11.88 13.02
C ILE A 179 21.10 -11.37 14.18
N ALA A 180 21.03 -10.07 14.42
CA ALA A 180 21.85 -9.36 15.44
C ALA A 180 21.03 -8.92 16.66
N ARG A 181 19.69 -8.98 16.57
CA ARG A 181 18.76 -8.55 17.62
C ARG A 181 17.68 -9.59 17.84
N PRO A 182 17.18 -9.77 19.07
CA PRO A 182 16.08 -10.67 19.34
C PRO A 182 14.78 -10.17 18.66
N GLU A 183 13.90 -11.07 18.35
CA GLU A 183 12.57 -10.76 17.86
C GLU A 183 11.80 -9.86 18.84
N GLY A 184 11.18 -8.80 18.33
CA GLY A 184 10.42 -7.83 19.11
C GLY A 184 11.26 -6.71 19.74
N ASP A 185 12.58 -6.63 19.51
CA ASP A 185 13.46 -5.57 20.04
C ASP A 185 12.95 -4.17 19.60
N ALA A 186 12.65 -3.99 18.34
CA ALA A 186 12.14 -2.72 17.81
C ALA A 186 10.79 -2.34 18.44
N LEU A 187 9.87 -3.30 18.54
CA LEU A 187 8.56 -3.08 19.16
C LEU A 187 8.67 -2.75 20.66
N ALA A 188 9.55 -3.44 21.39
CA ALA A 188 9.81 -3.18 22.80
C ALA A 188 10.38 -1.77 23.04
N ARG A 189 11.29 -1.31 22.17
CA ARG A 189 11.93 0.00 22.30
C ARG A 189 11.03 1.16 21.91
N TYR A 190 10.19 1.00 20.89
CA TYR A 190 9.51 2.13 20.25
C TYR A 190 7.98 1.98 20.24
N GLY A 191 7.44 0.80 20.50
CA GLY A 191 6.02 0.49 20.31
C GLY A 191 5.09 0.86 21.47
N SER A 192 5.61 1.43 22.56
CA SER A 192 4.83 1.69 23.79
C SER A 192 4.71 3.19 24.15
N GLY A 193 4.97 4.09 23.20
CA GLY A 193 4.96 5.53 23.45
C GLY A 193 6.17 6.02 24.28
N LEU A 194 7.16 5.16 24.50
CA LEU A 194 8.40 5.46 25.21
C LEU A 194 9.59 5.35 24.26
N LEU A 195 10.54 6.28 24.34
CA LEU A 195 11.76 6.25 23.56
C LEU A 195 12.99 6.12 24.45
N PRO A 196 13.99 5.29 24.07
CA PRO A 196 15.26 5.21 24.79
C PRO A 196 15.99 6.56 24.75
N ILE A 197 16.29 7.16 25.89
CA ILE A 197 16.91 8.51 25.98
C ILE A 197 18.23 8.60 25.21
N ARG A 198 19.07 7.56 25.29
CA ARG A 198 20.42 7.57 24.68
C ARG A 198 20.44 7.32 23.18
N ASN A 199 19.43 6.69 22.62
CA ASN A 199 19.41 6.22 21.22
C ASN A 199 18.17 6.68 20.43
N SER A 200 17.46 7.70 20.91
CA SER A 200 16.30 8.27 20.24
C SER A 200 16.75 9.19 19.09
N ARG A 201 16.99 8.62 17.91
CA ARG A 201 17.21 9.39 16.68
C ARG A 201 15.88 9.51 15.93
N LYS A 202 15.61 10.67 15.37
CA LYS A 202 14.55 10.80 14.36
C LYS A 202 14.93 9.97 13.14
N THR A 203 14.04 9.11 12.71
CA THR A 203 14.18 8.28 11.52
C THR A 203 13.16 8.70 10.48
N HIS A 204 13.46 8.59 9.19
CA HIS A 204 12.49 8.88 8.13
C HIS A 204 11.37 7.83 8.08
N THR A 205 11.75 6.57 8.16
CA THR A 205 10.80 5.45 8.30
C THR A 205 10.73 5.03 9.76
N SER A 206 9.59 4.53 10.21
CA SER A 206 9.42 4.02 11.57
C SER A 206 10.48 2.96 11.90
N PRO A 207 11.12 3.04 13.08
CA PRO A 207 11.97 1.96 13.57
C PRO A 207 11.17 0.74 14.06
N VAL A 208 9.87 0.89 14.34
CA VAL A 208 8.95 -0.25 14.53
C VAL A 208 8.63 -0.77 13.15
N PHE A 209 9.10 -1.96 12.81
CA PHE A 209 8.85 -2.54 11.49
C PHE A 209 7.77 -3.63 11.49
N ASN A 210 7.27 -4.05 12.66
CA ASN A 210 6.06 -4.87 12.79
C ASN A 210 5.06 -4.18 13.72
N TYR A 211 3.86 -3.93 13.20
CA TYR A 211 2.68 -3.45 13.91
C TYR A 211 1.68 -4.58 14.05
N PRO A 212 1.65 -5.30 15.20
CA PRO A 212 0.77 -6.44 15.40
C PRO A 212 -0.70 -6.06 15.32
N TYR A 213 -1.49 -6.89 14.64
CA TYR A 213 -2.91 -6.65 14.44
C TYR A 213 -3.70 -6.53 15.74
N ASP A 214 -3.43 -7.38 16.71
CA ASP A 214 -4.14 -7.35 18.00
C ASP A 214 -4.07 -5.99 18.69
N ARG A 215 -2.91 -5.32 18.66
CA ARG A 215 -2.75 -3.97 19.21
C ARG A 215 -3.53 -2.92 18.43
N THR A 216 -3.53 -3.04 17.12
CA THR A 216 -4.27 -2.14 16.23
C THR A 216 -5.78 -2.33 16.42
N ARG A 217 -6.22 -3.58 16.49
CA ARG A 217 -7.63 -3.93 16.71
C ARG A 217 -8.14 -3.45 18.07
N GLU A 218 -7.31 -3.60 19.11
CA GLU A 218 -7.60 -3.05 20.44
C GLU A 218 -7.76 -1.54 20.41
N ALA A 219 -6.84 -0.82 19.76
CA ALA A 219 -6.91 0.64 19.63
C ALA A 219 -8.20 1.09 18.93
N LEU A 220 -8.60 0.45 17.83
CA LEU A 220 -9.87 0.71 17.16
C LEU A 220 -11.06 0.46 18.11
N GLY A 221 -11.06 -0.66 18.81
CA GLY A 221 -12.14 -1.03 19.73
C GLY A 221 -12.26 -0.12 20.97
N GLN A 222 -11.16 0.51 21.38
CA GLN A 222 -11.19 1.51 22.46
C GLN A 222 -11.65 2.87 21.93
N MET A 223 -11.08 3.35 20.82
CA MET A 223 -11.36 4.69 20.31
C MET A 223 -12.78 4.85 19.80
N VAL A 224 -13.38 3.82 19.21
CA VAL A 224 -14.79 3.89 18.73
C VAL A 224 -15.79 4.25 19.83
N ARG A 225 -15.41 4.11 21.10
CA ARG A 225 -16.25 4.46 22.26
C ARG A 225 -16.20 5.95 22.63
N PHE A 226 -15.19 6.67 22.19
CA PHE A 226 -14.87 8.02 22.63
C PHE A 226 -14.75 9.05 21.49
N GLU A 227 -14.53 8.59 20.27
CA GLU A 227 -14.36 9.45 19.10
C GLU A 227 -15.65 9.53 18.28
N ASP A 228 -15.89 10.72 17.74
CA ASP A 228 -16.91 10.90 16.72
C ASP A 228 -16.48 10.17 15.43
N ILE A 229 -17.38 9.39 14.88
CA ILE A 229 -17.14 8.68 13.63
C ILE A 229 -17.07 9.68 12.47
N ASP A 230 -15.94 9.75 11.78
CA ASP A 230 -15.80 10.58 10.58
C ASP A 230 -16.85 10.19 9.54
N PRO A 231 -17.68 11.15 9.06
CA PRO A 231 -18.80 10.82 8.17
C PRO A 231 -18.38 10.29 6.79
N HIS A 232 -17.11 10.39 6.42
CA HIS A 232 -16.59 9.97 5.12
C HIS A 232 -15.72 8.70 5.21
N ARG A 233 -15.06 8.47 6.38
CA ARG A 233 -14.02 7.43 6.53
C ARG A 233 -14.30 6.44 7.65
N GLY A 234 -15.36 6.60 8.44
CA GLY A 234 -15.55 5.80 9.65
C GLY A 234 -14.55 6.19 10.74
N LEU A 235 -14.18 5.27 11.63
CA LEU A 235 -13.05 5.49 12.53
C LEU A 235 -11.77 5.11 11.81
N CYS A 236 -10.95 6.09 11.43
CA CYS A 236 -9.73 5.88 10.66
C CYS A 236 -8.48 6.27 11.47
N LEU A 237 -7.63 5.30 11.76
CA LEU A 237 -6.36 5.50 12.47
C LEU A 237 -5.18 5.33 11.51
N ARG A 238 -4.20 6.24 11.57
CA ARG A 238 -2.96 6.10 10.80
C ARG A 238 -1.87 5.45 11.63
N TYR A 239 -1.05 4.63 11.00
CA TYR A 239 0.19 4.16 11.59
C TYR A 239 1.23 5.26 11.59
N VAL A 240 1.91 5.42 12.72
CA VAL A 240 2.85 6.52 12.93
C VAL A 240 4.27 6.05 13.17
N ASN A 241 5.22 6.85 12.74
CA ASN A 241 6.61 6.73 13.18
C ASN A 241 6.73 7.31 14.59
N PRO A 242 7.00 6.52 15.63
CA PRO A 242 7.04 6.99 17.01
C PRO A 242 8.17 7.99 17.29
N THR A 243 9.17 8.08 16.42
CA THR A 243 10.29 9.02 16.58
C THR A 243 10.02 10.42 16.05
N SER A 244 8.97 10.60 15.25
CA SER A 244 8.63 11.88 14.62
C SER A 244 7.16 12.27 14.73
N GLY A 245 6.25 11.30 14.92
CA GLY A 245 4.81 11.49 14.81
C GLY A 245 4.28 11.57 13.36
N ASP A 246 5.15 11.44 12.38
CA ASP A 246 4.82 11.37 10.96
C ASP A 246 4.23 10.00 10.58
N TRP A 247 3.86 9.84 9.30
CA TRP A 247 3.52 8.53 8.74
C TRP A 247 4.61 7.49 8.99
N ALA A 248 4.23 6.23 9.18
CA ALA A 248 5.18 5.15 9.46
C ALA A 248 6.20 4.96 8.31
N ILE A 249 5.77 5.18 7.07
CA ILE A 249 6.61 5.18 5.86
C ILE A 249 6.47 6.54 5.18
N PRO A 250 7.56 7.21 4.79
CA PRO A 250 7.53 8.57 4.25
C PRO A 250 6.86 8.70 2.87
N THR A 251 6.75 7.60 2.14
CA THR A 251 6.18 7.55 0.78
C THR A 251 4.86 6.79 0.70
N LEU A 252 4.52 5.99 1.72
CA LEU A 252 3.32 5.16 1.79
C LEU A 252 2.55 5.48 3.07
N GLY A 253 1.42 6.16 2.95
CA GLY A 253 0.49 6.36 4.05
C GLY A 253 -0.25 5.06 4.36
N THR A 254 -0.27 4.64 5.60
CA THR A 254 -0.93 3.41 6.03
C THR A 254 -1.94 3.68 7.11
N THR A 255 -3.13 3.11 6.97
CA THR A 255 -4.26 3.31 7.89
C THR A 255 -4.95 1.99 8.21
N MET A 256 -5.61 1.96 9.35
CA MET A 256 -6.59 0.94 9.70
C MET A 256 -7.90 1.64 10.04
N GLN A 257 -9.00 1.16 9.45
CA GLN A 257 -10.33 1.75 9.59
C GLN A 257 -11.29 0.75 10.21
N LEU A 258 -12.14 1.24 11.11
CA LEU A 258 -13.33 0.52 11.56
C LEU A 258 -14.55 1.20 10.93
N ILE A 259 -15.31 0.42 10.17
CA ILE A 259 -16.56 0.81 9.53
C ILE A 259 -17.69 0.15 10.31
N PRO A 260 -18.55 0.91 11.02
CA PRO A 260 -19.62 0.34 11.82
C PRO A 260 -20.65 -0.44 10.98
N ALA A 261 -21.33 -1.38 11.61
CA ALA A 261 -22.42 -2.13 10.98
C ALA A 261 -23.48 -1.19 10.37
N ASN A 262 -23.88 -1.47 9.14
CA ASN A 262 -24.88 -0.70 8.38
C ASN A 262 -24.58 0.78 8.20
N TRP A 263 -23.31 1.20 8.40
CA TRP A 263 -22.88 2.58 8.26
C TRP A 263 -23.02 3.09 6.82
N GLN A 264 -23.47 4.35 6.68
CA GLN A 264 -23.64 4.99 5.39
C GLN A 264 -22.69 6.19 5.30
N GLY A 265 -21.52 5.96 4.69
CA GLY A 265 -20.54 7.00 4.50
C GLY A 265 -21.03 8.09 3.55
N LYS A 266 -20.56 9.33 3.77
CA LYS A 266 -20.73 10.41 2.80
C LYS A 266 -19.71 10.30 1.68
N THR A 267 -20.03 10.90 0.55
CA THR A 267 -19.13 10.97 -0.61
C THR A 267 -17.83 11.69 -0.25
N TYR A 268 -16.71 11.14 -0.73
CA TYR A 268 -15.36 11.62 -0.49
C TYR A 268 -14.53 11.57 -1.77
N GLN A 269 -13.65 12.56 -1.95
CA GLN A 269 -12.62 12.59 -2.98
C GLN A 269 -11.31 13.08 -2.38
N SER A 270 -10.18 12.50 -2.80
CA SER A 270 -8.86 13.04 -2.50
C SER A 270 -7.89 12.80 -3.66
N THR A 271 -6.82 13.58 -3.71
CA THR A 271 -5.83 13.47 -4.78
C THR A 271 -4.96 12.24 -4.67
N ASP A 272 -4.82 11.67 -3.45
CA ASP A 272 -4.10 10.42 -3.25
C ASP A 272 -4.86 9.23 -3.85
N SER A 273 -4.10 8.31 -4.40
CA SER A 273 -4.60 6.99 -4.78
C SER A 273 -4.39 6.00 -3.64
N GLY A 274 -5.23 4.97 -3.56
CA GLY A 274 -5.17 4.02 -2.45
C GLY A 274 -5.43 2.58 -2.85
N VAL A 275 -5.00 1.69 -1.97
CA VAL A 275 -5.30 0.25 -2.00
C VAL A 275 -5.94 -0.12 -0.68
N LEU A 276 -7.11 -0.74 -0.74
CA LEU A 276 -7.88 -1.16 0.42
C LEU A 276 -7.92 -2.68 0.51
N VAL A 277 -7.86 -3.21 1.74
CA VAL A 277 -7.98 -4.65 2.03
C VAL A 277 -8.91 -4.84 3.22
N VAL A 278 -9.96 -5.62 3.05
CA VAL A 278 -10.86 -5.97 4.17
C VAL A 278 -10.23 -7.06 5.02
N ILE A 279 -10.27 -6.92 6.34
CA ILE A 279 -9.79 -7.91 7.31
C ILE A 279 -10.95 -8.61 7.99
N GLU A 280 -11.90 -7.82 8.49
CA GLU A 280 -13.09 -8.30 9.18
C GLU A 280 -14.34 -7.71 8.51
N GLY A 281 -15.42 -8.48 8.50
CA GLY A 281 -16.71 -8.03 7.99
C GLY A 281 -16.74 -7.88 6.46
N GLU A 282 -17.60 -7.00 5.99
CA GLU A 282 -17.82 -6.73 4.55
C GLU A 282 -18.14 -5.25 4.36
N ILE A 283 -17.60 -4.64 3.33
CA ILE A 283 -17.94 -3.28 2.92
C ILE A 283 -18.36 -3.23 1.47
N THR A 284 -19.15 -2.23 1.10
CA THR A 284 -19.39 -1.87 -0.30
C THR A 284 -18.79 -0.49 -0.58
N ILE A 285 -17.99 -0.39 -1.64
CA ILE A 285 -17.50 0.87 -2.18
C ILE A 285 -18.43 1.25 -3.32
N GLU A 286 -19.09 2.39 -3.20
CA GLU A 286 -19.93 2.96 -4.24
C GLU A 286 -19.18 4.11 -4.90
N MET A 287 -18.86 3.93 -6.17
CA MET A 287 -18.29 5.00 -6.99
C MET A 287 -19.39 5.97 -7.38
N THR A 288 -19.10 7.25 -7.40
CA THR A 288 -20.06 8.29 -7.78
C THR A 288 -19.69 8.83 -9.15
N GLY A 289 -20.65 8.84 -10.06
CA GLY A 289 -20.51 9.47 -11.39
C GLY A 289 -20.42 11.00 -11.28
N ALA A 290 -20.00 11.65 -12.36
CA ALA A 290 -19.86 13.10 -12.44
C ALA A 290 -21.17 13.87 -12.19
N ASP A 291 -22.31 13.22 -12.38
CA ASP A 291 -23.66 13.75 -12.12
C ASP A 291 -24.16 13.48 -10.68
N GLY A 292 -23.32 12.86 -9.82
CA GLY A 292 -23.67 12.51 -8.44
C GLY A 292 -24.47 11.21 -8.30
N THR A 293 -24.74 10.48 -9.39
CA THR A 293 -25.39 9.17 -9.35
C THR A 293 -24.37 8.09 -8.97
N ALA A 294 -24.84 7.00 -8.33
CA ALA A 294 -23.99 5.83 -8.10
C ALA A 294 -23.71 5.16 -9.44
N ALA A 295 -22.44 5.17 -9.90
CA ALA A 295 -22.05 4.64 -11.20
C ALA A 295 -21.68 3.15 -11.12
N GLU A 296 -21.04 2.71 -10.06
CA GLU A 296 -20.51 1.36 -9.91
C GLU A 296 -20.41 0.97 -8.44
N ARG A 297 -20.56 -0.32 -8.13
CA ARG A 297 -20.53 -0.85 -6.76
C ARG A 297 -19.60 -2.05 -6.69
N PHE A 298 -18.73 -2.05 -5.66
CA PHE A 298 -17.80 -3.13 -5.37
C PHE A 298 -18.03 -3.61 -3.94
N THR A 299 -18.40 -4.86 -3.76
CA THR A 299 -18.60 -5.46 -2.45
C THR A 299 -17.39 -6.31 -2.10
N LEU A 300 -16.63 -5.87 -1.08
CA LEU A 300 -15.39 -6.48 -0.63
C LEU A 300 -15.64 -7.34 0.59
N LYS A 301 -15.17 -8.58 0.52
CA LYS A 301 -15.13 -9.56 1.60
C LYS A 301 -13.74 -9.62 2.22
N PRO A 302 -13.55 -10.32 3.35
CA PRO A 302 -12.23 -10.46 3.96
C PRO A 302 -11.17 -10.95 2.96
N ARG A 303 -10.04 -10.24 2.95
CA ARG A 303 -8.86 -10.42 2.08
C ARG A 303 -9.01 -9.93 0.64
N ASP A 304 -10.21 -9.52 0.20
CA ASP A 304 -10.36 -8.84 -1.09
C ASP A 304 -9.55 -7.55 -1.12
N VAL A 305 -8.97 -7.26 -2.29
CA VAL A 305 -8.16 -6.06 -2.53
C VAL A 305 -8.88 -5.14 -3.51
N PHE A 306 -8.87 -3.84 -3.24
CA PHE A 306 -9.48 -2.84 -4.10
C PHE A 306 -8.50 -1.71 -4.43
N ALA A 307 -8.39 -1.36 -5.71
CA ALA A 307 -7.67 -0.20 -6.19
C ALA A 307 -8.61 1.01 -6.27
N LEU A 308 -8.30 2.05 -5.50
CA LEU A 308 -9.00 3.33 -5.50
C LEU A 308 -8.15 4.37 -6.24
N PRO A 309 -8.58 4.83 -7.44
CA PRO A 309 -7.85 5.87 -8.17
C PRO A 309 -7.87 7.22 -7.45
N GLY A 310 -6.81 8.00 -7.61
CA GLY A 310 -6.77 9.39 -7.13
C GLY A 310 -7.88 10.24 -7.74
N TRP A 311 -8.49 11.11 -6.94
CA TRP A 311 -9.62 11.98 -7.29
C TRP A 311 -10.91 11.24 -7.68
N ALA A 312 -10.99 9.94 -7.46
CA ALA A 312 -12.22 9.19 -7.69
C ALA A 312 -13.25 9.48 -6.58
N SER A 313 -14.43 9.94 -6.97
CA SER A 313 -15.54 10.21 -6.04
C SER A 313 -16.19 8.91 -5.60
N HIS A 314 -16.21 8.65 -4.30
CA HIS A 314 -16.71 7.40 -3.75
C HIS A 314 -17.29 7.57 -2.35
N ARG A 315 -18.04 6.57 -1.89
CA ARG A 315 -18.41 6.40 -0.48
C ARG A 315 -18.27 4.95 -0.05
N ILE A 316 -18.05 4.73 1.25
CA ILE A 316 -18.01 3.39 1.85
C ILE A 316 -19.35 3.14 2.55
N VAL A 317 -19.88 1.94 2.36
CA VAL A 317 -21.09 1.45 3.03
C VAL A 317 -20.72 0.21 3.84
N GLY A 318 -21.03 0.20 5.14
CA GLY A 318 -20.79 -0.94 6.03
C GLY A 318 -21.77 -2.08 5.78
N GLY A 319 -21.29 -3.31 5.92
CA GLY A 319 -22.10 -4.54 5.89
C GLY A 319 -22.96 -4.73 7.15
N ALA A 320 -23.47 -5.94 7.34
CA ALA A 320 -24.35 -6.29 8.48
C ALA A 320 -23.63 -6.30 9.84
N SER A 321 -22.30 -6.38 9.86
CA SER A 321 -21.45 -6.32 11.05
C SER A 321 -20.40 -5.23 10.90
N ASP A 322 -19.73 -4.85 12.00
CA ASP A 322 -18.56 -4.00 11.94
C ASP A 322 -17.50 -4.61 11.02
N SER A 323 -16.84 -3.76 10.25
CA SER A 323 -15.81 -4.16 9.32
C SER A 323 -14.50 -3.46 9.64
N VAL A 324 -13.38 -4.17 9.45
CA VAL A 324 -12.04 -3.60 9.60
C VAL A 324 -11.33 -3.62 8.25
N VAL A 325 -10.77 -2.49 7.86
CA VAL A 325 -10.14 -2.27 6.56
C VAL A 325 -8.75 -1.71 6.75
N PHE A 326 -7.74 -2.40 6.22
CA PHE A 326 -6.40 -1.85 6.03
C PHE A 326 -6.35 -1.08 4.72
N ALA A 327 -5.65 0.05 4.70
CA ALA A 327 -5.38 0.76 3.46
C ALA A 327 -3.97 1.36 3.43
N PHE A 328 -3.40 1.45 2.23
CA PHE A 328 -2.21 2.25 1.99
C PHE A 328 -2.39 3.15 0.76
N ASN A 329 -1.68 4.29 0.75
CA ASN A 329 -1.85 5.36 -0.23
C ASN A 329 -0.55 6.18 -0.40
N ASP A 330 -0.52 7.08 -1.39
CA ASP A 330 0.60 7.97 -1.67
C ASP A 330 0.47 9.37 -1.03
N ARG A 331 -0.49 9.55 -0.12
CA ARG A 331 -0.77 10.81 0.58
C ARG A 331 0.45 11.45 1.24
N PRO A 332 1.36 10.73 1.93
CA PRO A 332 2.53 11.36 2.58
C PRO A 332 3.42 12.14 1.61
N VAL A 333 3.57 11.64 0.40
CA VAL A 333 4.34 12.33 -0.66
C VAL A 333 3.62 13.59 -1.09
N GLN A 334 2.33 13.50 -1.35
CA GLN A 334 1.52 14.64 -1.78
C GLN A 334 1.44 15.73 -0.70
N GLU A 335 1.31 15.36 0.57
CA GLU A 335 1.35 16.31 1.70
C GLU A 335 2.68 17.05 1.78
N LYS A 336 3.81 16.33 1.71
CA LYS A 336 5.16 16.93 1.76
C LYS A 336 5.45 17.86 0.59
N LEU A 337 4.86 17.58 -0.58
CA LEU A 337 4.98 18.42 -1.77
C LEU A 337 3.94 19.55 -1.84
N GLY A 338 2.98 19.62 -0.89
CA GLY A 338 1.89 20.60 -0.89
C GLY A 338 0.83 20.36 -1.98
N LEU A 339 0.76 19.13 -2.51
CA LEU A 339 -0.14 18.75 -3.61
C LEU A 339 -1.46 18.13 -3.13
N TRP A 340 -1.48 17.58 -1.91
CA TRP A 340 -2.66 16.89 -1.41
C TRP A 340 -3.87 17.83 -1.27
N ARG A 341 -4.99 17.36 -1.79
CA ARG A 341 -6.31 18.03 -1.72
C ARG A 341 -7.39 17.01 -1.48
N GLU A 342 -8.46 17.44 -0.79
CA GLU A 342 -9.67 16.64 -0.61
C GLU A 342 -10.94 17.47 -0.87
N LYS A 343 -12.03 16.76 -1.14
CA LYS A 343 -13.38 17.31 -1.27
C LYS A 343 -14.34 16.44 -0.45
N LEU A 344 -15.06 17.07 0.48
CA LEU A 344 -16.02 16.48 1.41
C LEU A 344 -17.45 16.70 0.94
#